data_40c3e0a0dd0526e1ac4f385333e56744
#
_entry.id   40c3e0a0dd0526e1ac4f385333e56744
#
_cell.length_a   1.000
_cell.length_b   1.000
_cell.length_c   1.000
_cell.angle_alpha   90.00
_cell.angle_beta   90.00
_cell.angle_gamma   90.00
#
_symmetry.space_group_name_H-M   'P 1'
#
loop_
_entity.id
_entity.type
_entity.pdbx_description
1 polymer ?
#
loop_
_entity_poly.entity_id
_entity_poly.type
_entity_poly.pdbx_seq_one_letter_code
_entity_poly.pdbx_strand_id
1 'polypeptide(L)'
;IQNDDYYPTFEDKLVHLIWSINRNHSFSDGNKRLSITLGAQFLLLNGYMFCVKRFMEEMENISYHLAAGRIEKELLHKLVHSFLNGEDDFNEELKFEYLLASADGEIGFNE
;
A
#
# COMPACT_ATOMS: atom_id res chain seq x y z
N ILE A 1 -16.11 17.02 -2.84
CA ILE A 1 -16.63 17.96 -1.88
C ILE A 1 -15.67 18.08 -0.72
N GLN A 2 -16.15 17.90 0.49
CA GLN A 2 -15.27 18.02 1.65
C GLN A 2 -14.13 17.02 1.59
N ASN A 3 -14.43 15.80 1.20
CA ASN A 3 -13.41 14.77 1.14
C ASN A 3 -12.34 15.08 0.12
N ASP A 4 -12.71 15.76 -0.95
CA ASP A 4 -11.74 16.09 -1.99
C ASP A 4 -10.70 17.07 -1.49
N ASP A 5 -11.06 17.92 -0.52
CA ASP A 5 -10.11 18.85 0.04
C ASP A 5 -9.02 18.17 0.83
N TYR A 6 -9.36 17.05 1.51
CA TYR A 6 -8.39 16.30 2.30
C TYR A 6 -7.57 15.35 1.47
N TYR A 7 -8.17 14.78 0.42
CA TYR A 7 -7.52 13.80 -0.41
C TYR A 7 -7.72 14.18 -1.86
N PRO A 8 -7.02 15.21 -2.32
CA PRO A 8 -7.32 15.83 -3.61
C PRO A 8 -6.98 14.98 -4.82
N THR A 9 -5.97 14.10 -4.72
CA THR A 9 -5.57 13.31 -5.88
C THR A 9 -6.08 11.89 -5.76
N PHE A 10 -6.11 11.20 -6.90
CA PHE A 10 -6.45 9.78 -6.90
C PHE A 10 -5.48 8.99 -6.02
N GLU A 11 -4.20 9.32 -6.12
CA GLU A 11 -3.18 8.65 -5.33
C GLU A 11 -3.46 8.81 -3.84
N ASP A 12 -3.77 10.02 -3.40
CA ASP A 12 -4.08 10.27 -2.00
C ASP A 12 -5.28 9.44 -1.53
N LYS A 13 -6.30 9.35 -2.38
CA LYS A 13 -7.50 8.60 -2.03
C LYS A 13 -7.21 7.11 -1.91
N LEU A 14 -6.43 6.58 -2.83
CA LEU A 14 -6.07 5.17 -2.81
C LEU A 14 -5.23 4.84 -1.58
N VAL A 15 -4.25 5.68 -1.29
CA VAL A 15 -3.40 5.48 -0.11
C VAL A 15 -4.25 5.49 1.15
N HIS A 16 -5.15 6.46 1.26
CA HIS A 16 -6.01 6.56 2.45
C HIS A 16 -6.90 5.33 2.60
N LEU A 17 -7.45 4.85 1.49
CA LEU A 17 -8.29 3.67 1.51
C LEU A 17 -7.52 2.46 2.05
N ILE A 18 -6.36 2.21 1.48
CA ILE A 18 -5.54 1.07 1.89
C ILE A 18 -5.10 1.20 3.34
N TRP A 19 -4.64 2.40 3.70
CA TRP A 19 -4.16 2.67 5.05
C TRP A 19 -5.25 2.44 6.09
N SER A 20 -6.44 3.00 5.81
CA SER A 20 -7.53 2.93 6.77
C SER A 20 -7.98 1.50 7.03
N ILE A 21 -8.08 0.70 5.98
CA ILE A 21 -8.55 -0.67 6.15
C ILE A 21 -7.55 -1.48 6.96
N ASN A 22 -6.26 -1.30 6.72
CA ASN A 22 -5.25 -2.13 7.36
C ASN A 22 -4.84 -1.65 8.74
N ARG A 23 -4.93 -0.34 9.00
CA ARG A 23 -4.45 0.20 10.28
C ARG A 23 -5.57 0.45 11.29
N ASN A 24 -6.77 0.76 10.81
CA ASN A 24 -7.86 1.10 11.71
C ASN A 24 -8.70 -0.10 12.13
N HIS A 25 -8.49 -1.24 11.50
CA HIS A 25 -9.25 -2.45 11.82
C HIS A 25 -8.33 -3.48 12.42
N SER A 26 -8.93 -4.49 13.06
CA SER A 26 -8.15 -5.57 13.63
C SER A 26 -7.36 -6.28 12.56
N PHE A 27 -6.18 -6.72 12.92
CA PHE A 27 -5.34 -7.51 12.04
C PHE A 27 -6.07 -8.80 11.67
N SER A 28 -6.30 -9.02 10.38
CA SER A 28 -6.98 -10.22 9.91
C SER A 28 -6.76 -10.39 8.43
N ASP A 29 -6.89 -11.65 7.98
CA ASP A 29 -6.80 -11.96 6.56
C ASP A 29 -7.93 -11.28 5.78
N GLY A 30 -9.10 -11.15 6.41
CA GLY A 30 -10.22 -10.52 5.75
C GLY A 30 -9.94 -9.07 5.39
N ASN A 31 -9.30 -8.34 6.30
CA ASN A 31 -8.97 -6.94 6.04
C ASN A 31 -7.89 -6.81 4.96
N LYS A 32 -6.93 -7.72 4.96
CA LYS A 32 -5.91 -7.73 3.92
C LYS A 32 -6.56 -7.94 2.55
N ARG A 33 -7.41 -8.95 2.44
CA ARG A 33 -8.11 -9.21 1.18
C ARG A 33 -8.99 -8.06 0.77
N LEU A 34 -9.68 -7.47 1.74
CA LEU A 34 -10.57 -6.35 1.45
C LEU A 34 -9.80 -5.17 0.86
N SER A 35 -8.66 -4.83 1.45
CA SER A 35 -7.88 -3.70 0.95
C SER A 35 -7.36 -3.97 -0.46
N ILE A 36 -6.96 -5.19 -0.74
CA ILE A 36 -6.48 -5.54 -2.08
C ILE A 36 -7.62 -5.50 -3.09
N THR A 37 -8.75 -6.09 -2.74
CA THR A 37 -9.90 -6.14 -3.64
C THR A 37 -10.45 -4.75 -3.94
N LEU A 38 -10.67 -3.96 -2.90
CA LEU A 38 -11.21 -2.61 -3.09
C LEU A 38 -10.19 -1.72 -3.80
N GLY A 39 -8.92 -1.86 -3.47
CA GLY A 39 -7.88 -1.10 -4.16
C GLY A 39 -7.83 -1.43 -5.64
N ALA A 40 -7.89 -2.72 -5.97
CA ALA A 40 -7.88 -3.14 -7.36
C ALA A 40 -9.09 -2.60 -8.12
N GLN A 41 -10.28 -2.64 -7.51
CA GLN A 41 -11.47 -2.09 -8.13
C GLN A 41 -11.35 -0.59 -8.34
N PHE A 42 -10.79 0.09 -7.35
CA PHE A 42 -10.60 1.52 -7.43
C PHE A 42 -9.66 1.86 -8.60
N LEU A 43 -8.60 1.09 -8.77
CA LEU A 43 -7.69 1.26 -9.90
C LEU A 43 -8.39 1.04 -11.23
N LEU A 44 -9.14 -0.04 -11.34
CA LEU A 44 -9.83 -0.37 -12.59
C LEU A 44 -10.84 0.71 -12.97
N LEU A 45 -11.60 1.18 -12.00
CA LEU A 45 -12.63 2.17 -12.27
C LEU A 45 -12.07 3.54 -12.65
N ASN A 46 -10.80 3.77 -12.36
CA ASN A 46 -10.18 5.06 -12.62
C ASN A 46 -9.11 4.99 -13.71
N GLY A 47 -9.10 3.92 -14.49
CA GLY A 47 -8.24 3.87 -15.68
C GLY A 47 -6.84 3.34 -15.44
N TYR A 48 -6.59 2.70 -14.31
CA TYR A 48 -5.26 2.20 -13.97
C TYR A 48 -5.14 0.68 -14.14
N MET A 49 -5.78 0.15 -15.18
CA MET A 49 -5.75 -1.29 -15.39
C MET A 49 -4.32 -1.82 -15.53
N PHE A 50 -3.44 -1.02 -16.10
CA PHE A 50 -2.08 -1.47 -16.41
C PHE A 50 -1.29 -1.91 -15.18
N CYS A 51 -1.62 -1.41 -13.99
CA CYS A 51 -0.85 -1.73 -12.80
C CYS A 51 -1.58 -2.64 -11.82
N VAL A 52 -2.78 -3.12 -12.17
CA VAL A 52 -3.57 -3.89 -11.22
C VAL A 52 -2.88 -5.19 -10.83
N LYS A 53 -2.29 -5.89 -11.80
CA LYS A 53 -1.64 -7.16 -11.50
C LYS A 53 -0.48 -6.96 -10.51
N ARG A 54 0.37 -5.98 -10.79
CA ARG A 54 1.49 -5.70 -9.91
C ARG A 54 1.00 -5.26 -8.54
N PHE A 55 -0.04 -4.42 -8.51
CA PHE A 55 -0.64 -3.97 -7.27
C PHE A 55 -1.08 -5.17 -6.42
N MET A 56 -1.82 -6.09 -7.02
CA MET A 56 -2.33 -7.23 -6.28
C MET A 56 -1.21 -8.13 -5.76
N GLU A 57 -0.18 -8.34 -6.57
CA GLU A 57 0.95 -9.16 -6.17
C GLU A 57 1.73 -8.55 -5.01
N GLU A 58 2.01 -7.26 -5.11
CA GLU A 58 2.81 -6.59 -4.08
C GLU A 58 2.01 -6.36 -2.81
N MET A 59 0.72 -6.12 -2.94
CA MET A 59 -0.10 -5.81 -1.77
C MET A 59 -0.29 -6.98 -0.82
N GLU A 60 0.00 -8.20 -1.26
CA GLU A 60 -0.03 -9.33 -0.33
C GLU A 60 0.90 -9.08 0.84
N ASN A 61 2.13 -8.67 0.54
CA ASN A 61 3.10 -8.41 1.60
C ASN A 61 2.92 -7.03 2.22
N ILE A 62 2.60 -6.04 1.40
CA ILE A 62 2.44 -4.67 1.91
C ILE A 62 1.32 -4.61 2.94
N SER A 63 0.18 -5.23 2.66
CA SER A 63 -0.93 -5.23 3.61
C SER A 63 -0.56 -5.90 4.91
N TYR A 64 0.18 -7.00 4.83
CA TYR A 64 0.64 -7.69 6.01
C TYR A 64 1.50 -6.77 6.89
N HIS A 65 2.46 -6.09 6.26
CA HIS A 65 3.35 -5.19 7.02
C HIS A 65 2.63 -3.95 7.53
N LEU A 66 1.63 -3.48 6.78
CA LEU A 66 0.81 -2.36 7.25
C LEU A 66 0.06 -2.75 8.52
N ALA A 67 -0.58 -3.91 8.50
CA ALA A 67 -1.35 -4.37 9.66
C ALA A 67 -0.45 -4.61 10.86
N ALA A 68 0.78 -5.02 10.61
CA ALA A 68 1.75 -5.26 11.67
C ALA A 68 2.40 -3.97 12.18
N GLY A 69 2.11 -2.84 11.56
CA GLY A 69 2.65 -1.56 12.02
C GLY A 69 4.07 -1.28 11.56
N ARG A 70 4.54 -1.99 10.56
CA ARG A 70 5.92 -1.83 10.07
C ARG A 70 6.08 -0.78 9.00
N ILE A 71 4.99 -0.44 8.31
CA ILE A 71 5.02 0.53 7.21
C ILE A 71 4.23 1.75 7.61
N GLU A 72 4.85 2.92 7.55
CA GLU A 72 4.17 4.16 7.81
C GLU A 72 3.47 4.66 6.55
N LYS A 73 2.56 5.61 6.74
CA LYS A 73 1.75 6.10 5.63
C LYS A 73 2.59 6.72 4.53
N GLU A 74 3.67 7.39 4.90
CA GLU A 74 4.56 8.00 3.91
C GLU A 74 5.20 6.97 3.01
N LEU A 75 5.64 5.86 3.59
CA LEU A 75 6.23 4.79 2.78
C LEU A 75 5.16 4.17 1.89
N LEU A 76 3.96 3.93 2.43
CA LEU A 76 2.87 3.42 1.61
C LEU A 76 2.60 4.33 0.42
N HIS A 77 2.66 5.64 0.63
CA HIS A 77 2.46 6.60 -0.44
C HIS A 77 3.49 6.40 -1.56
N LYS A 78 4.74 6.20 -1.19
CA LYS A 78 5.80 5.98 -2.17
C LYS A 78 5.60 4.69 -2.95
N LEU A 79 5.17 3.63 -2.26
CA LEU A 79 4.94 2.34 -2.91
C LEU A 79 3.78 2.44 -3.90
N VAL A 80 2.70 3.08 -3.49
CA VAL A 80 1.54 3.28 -4.37
C VAL A 80 1.90 4.14 -5.57
N HIS A 81 2.70 5.19 -5.33
CA HIS A 81 3.13 6.06 -6.41
C HIS A 81 3.86 5.28 -7.50
N SER A 82 4.69 4.33 -7.10
CA SER A 82 5.41 3.49 -8.05
C SER A 82 4.44 2.70 -8.94
N PHE A 83 3.37 2.16 -8.33
CA PHE A 83 2.36 1.45 -9.11
C PHE A 83 1.71 2.37 -10.14
N LEU A 84 1.25 3.53 -9.69
CA LEU A 84 0.51 4.44 -10.54
C LEU A 84 1.37 5.03 -11.64
N ASN A 85 2.67 5.08 -11.41
CA ASN A 85 3.62 5.61 -12.38
C ASN A 85 3.97 4.60 -13.48
N GLY A 86 3.46 3.38 -13.37
CA GLY A 86 3.68 2.36 -14.38
C GLY A 86 5.06 1.73 -14.36
N GLU A 87 5.76 1.86 -13.25
CA GLU A 87 7.08 1.25 -13.11
C GLU A 87 6.94 -0.26 -12.99
N ASP A 88 7.91 -0.98 -13.53
CA ASP A 88 7.89 -2.44 -13.44
C ASP A 88 8.28 -2.92 -12.06
N ASP A 89 9.05 -2.12 -11.33
CA ASP A 89 9.52 -2.49 -10.01
C ASP A 89 9.80 -1.20 -9.24
N PHE A 90 9.96 -1.33 -7.93
CA PHE A 90 10.37 -0.19 -7.11
C PHE A 90 11.82 0.17 -7.45
N ASN A 91 12.16 1.46 -7.40
CA ASN A 91 13.56 1.84 -7.62
C ASN A 91 14.39 1.37 -6.42
N GLU A 92 15.71 1.43 -6.57
CA GLU A 92 16.63 0.85 -5.58
C GLU A 92 16.47 1.48 -4.20
N GLU A 93 16.32 2.79 -4.17
CA GLU A 93 16.18 3.50 -2.91
C GLU A 93 14.89 3.08 -2.19
N LEU A 94 13.80 2.98 -2.94
CA LEU A 94 12.53 2.60 -2.38
C LEU A 94 12.54 1.14 -1.94
N LYS A 95 13.17 0.27 -2.72
CA LYS A 95 13.33 -1.12 -2.32
C LYS A 95 14.03 -1.24 -0.98
N PHE A 96 15.10 -0.47 -0.81
CA PHE A 96 15.87 -0.52 0.42
C PHE A 96 15.04 -0.03 1.60
N GLU A 97 14.32 1.06 1.40
CA GLU A 97 13.47 1.60 2.46
C GLU A 97 12.38 0.59 2.86
N TYR A 98 11.78 -0.05 1.86
CA TYR A 98 10.74 -1.04 2.11
C TYR A 98 11.33 -2.26 2.81
N LEU A 99 12.50 -2.70 2.38
CA LEU A 99 13.16 -3.84 2.99
C LEU A 99 13.48 -3.58 4.46
N LEU A 100 14.02 -2.41 4.75
CA LEU A 100 14.34 -2.06 6.14
C LEU A 100 13.07 -2.03 7.00
N ALA A 101 12.01 -1.44 6.49
CA ALA A 101 10.77 -1.35 7.25
C ALA A 101 10.20 -2.72 7.53
N SER A 102 10.15 -3.58 6.52
CA SER A 102 9.53 -4.89 6.68
C SER A 102 10.41 -5.85 7.47
N ALA A 103 11.71 -5.69 7.42
CA ALA A 103 12.63 -6.56 8.16
C ALA A 103 12.69 -6.21 9.64
N ASP A 104 12.28 -5.02 9.99
CA ASP A 104 12.45 -4.50 11.35
C ASP A 104 11.85 -5.45 12.39
N GLY A 105 10.66 -5.96 12.12
CA GLY A 105 10.00 -6.84 13.06
C GLY A 105 10.50 -8.26 13.03
N GLU A 106 11.26 -8.63 12.02
CA GLU A 106 11.71 -10.01 11.84
C GLU A 106 13.16 -10.21 12.24
N ILE A 107 14.00 -9.24 11.95
CA ILE A 107 15.43 -9.36 12.21
C ILE A 107 15.75 -8.92 13.61
N GLY A 108 15.11 -7.99 14.06
CA GLY A 108 15.41 -7.34 15.31
C GLY A 108 15.88 -8.26 16.40
N PHE A 109 16.35 -8.51 16.13
CA PHE A 109 16.80 -8.95 16.66
C PHE A 109 17.58 -9.03 17.31
N ASN A 110 17.77 -9.19 17.16
CA ASN A 110 18.47 -9.39 17.52
C ASN A 110 19.14 -9.06 18.15
N GLU A 111 18.76 -8.77 18.25
CA GLU A 111 19.18 -8.62 18.77
C GLU A 111 19.43 -8.55 19.32
#